data_ebee21b5701a819733f9e735a301a33d
#
_entry.id   ebee21b5701a819733f9e735a301a33d
#
_cell.length_a   1.000
_cell.length_b   1.000
_cell.length_c   1.000
_cell.angle_alpha   90.00
_cell.angle_beta   90.00
_cell.angle_gamma   90.00
#
_symmetry.space_group_name_H-M   'P 1'
#
loop_
_entity.id
_entity.type
_entity.pdbx_description
1 polymer ?
#
loop_
_entity_poly.entity_id
_entity_poly.type
_entity_poly.pdbx_seq_one_letter_code
_entity_poly.pdbx_strand_id
1 'polypeptide(L)'
;MNQARRKFFNGCACCASTAIVGRREFLAGGIAALGVGAFAATGIGSKAAAQGAQAKPHRIDVHHHISPPPWLDAVKKAKLDNPPLANWSAQKSLDDMDKAGIATAMASPTTPQVNFLANDKDTAARIARESNEYTKKLMSDHPGRFGLFAMLPLPHIDESLKEIAYSFDTLKADGVGMMTSYGDKWLGYPQFAPIWEELNRRKATVYTHPTAANCCVALQL
;
A
#
# COMPACT_ATOMS: atom_id res chain seq x y z
N MET A 1 -50.92 -1.60 -5.11
CA MET A 1 -49.91 -2.52 -4.49
C MET A 1 -48.63 -1.70 -4.30
N ASN A 2 -48.36 -1.34 -3.04
CA ASN A 2 -47.30 -0.40 -2.66
C ASN A 2 -45.98 -1.14 -2.47
N GLN A 3 -44.97 -0.91 -3.33
CA GLN A 3 -43.62 -1.37 -3.08
C GLN A 3 -42.92 -0.41 -2.12
N ALA A 4 -42.75 -0.84 -0.88
CA ALA A 4 -41.94 -0.18 0.13
C ALA A 4 -40.45 -0.23 -0.31
N ARG A 5 -39.90 0.90 -0.74
CA ARG A 5 -38.46 1.11 -0.90
C ARG A 5 -37.81 0.99 0.49
N ARG A 6 -37.08 -0.09 0.72
CA ARG A 6 -36.21 -0.21 1.89
C ARG A 6 -35.08 0.82 1.77
N LYS A 7 -35.10 1.82 2.63
CA LYS A 7 -33.98 2.74 2.86
C LYS A 7 -32.88 1.95 3.60
N PHE A 8 -31.86 1.54 2.91
CA PHE A 8 -30.64 1.06 3.54
C PHE A 8 -29.67 2.24 3.67
N PHE A 9 -29.09 2.37 4.87
CA PHE A 9 -28.06 3.33 5.27
C PHE A 9 -28.53 4.78 5.48
N ASN A 10 -29.19 5.02 6.61
CA ASN A 10 -29.10 6.29 7.30
C ASN A 10 -28.33 6.08 8.61
N GLY A 11 -27.19 6.78 8.74
CA GLY A 11 -26.62 7.12 10.04
C GLY A 11 -25.44 6.30 10.52
N CYS A 12 -24.30 6.36 9.82
CA CYS A 12 -23.03 6.24 10.53
C CYS A 12 -22.75 7.62 11.18
N ALA A 13 -22.64 7.69 12.51
CA ALA A 13 -22.36 8.94 13.23
C ALA A 13 -21.02 9.59 12.83
N CYS A 14 -20.13 8.86 12.15
CA CYS A 14 -18.90 9.38 11.57
C CYS A 14 -19.10 10.11 10.23
N CYS A 15 -20.31 10.03 9.63
CA CYS A 15 -20.66 10.71 8.38
C CYS A 15 -21.63 11.89 8.57
N ALA A 16 -21.88 12.31 9.81
CA ALA A 16 -22.60 13.56 10.05
C ALA A 16 -21.76 14.71 9.49
N SER A 17 -22.23 15.35 8.45
CA SER A 17 -21.60 16.52 7.84
C SER A 17 -21.48 17.63 8.86
N THR A 18 -20.32 17.78 9.48
CA THR A 18 -19.92 19.07 10.04
C THR A 18 -19.80 20.03 8.87
N ALA A 19 -20.39 21.21 9.04
CA ALA A 19 -20.44 22.26 8.04
C ALA A 19 -19.10 22.37 7.30
N ILE A 20 -19.14 22.23 5.97
CA ILE A 20 -17.97 22.37 5.11
C ILE A 20 -17.59 23.85 5.14
N VAL A 21 -16.68 24.23 6.02
CA VAL A 21 -16.01 25.52 5.95
C VAL A 21 -15.14 25.49 4.70
N GLY A 22 -15.51 26.26 3.70
CA GLY A 22 -14.78 26.32 2.45
C GLY A 22 -13.36 26.80 2.69
N ARG A 23 -12.37 26.25 1.93
CA ARG A 23 -10.95 26.69 1.99
C ARG A 23 -10.75 28.18 1.93
N ARG A 24 -11.64 28.93 1.28
CA ARG A 24 -11.63 30.39 1.22
C ARG A 24 -12.02 31.05 2.53
N GLU A 25 -12.97 30.50 3.29
CA GLU A 25 -13.39 31.04 4.58
C GLU A 25 -12.37 30.74 5.69
N PHE A 26 -11.66 29.64 5.61
CA PHE A 26 -10.55 29.34 6.53
C PHE A 26 -9.38 30.33 6.35
N LEU A 27 -9.09 30.75 5.12
CA LEU A 27 -8.01 31.70 4.83
C LEU A 27 -8.42 33.15 5.10
N ALA A 28 -9.72 33.49 5.06
CA ALA A 28 -10.22 34.85 5.35
C ALA A 28 -10.29 35.14 6.86
N GLY A 29 -10.45 34.13 7.71
CA GLY A 29 -10.48 34.28 9.17
C GLY A 29 -9.12 34.48 9.84
N GLY A 30 -8.01 34.27 9.13
CA GLY A 30 -6.65 34.31 9.69
C GLY A 30 -5.91 35.66 9.62
N ILE A 31 -6.49 36.71 9.00
CA ILE A 31 -5.77 37.98 8.74
C ILE A 31 -6.21 39.15 9.66
N ALA A 32 -7.06 38.92 10.63
CA ALA A 32 -7.60 39.98 11.47
C ALA A 32 -6.88 40.21 12.81
N ALA A 33 -5.67 39.78 13.02
CA ALA A 33 -4.94 39.95 14.28
C ALA A 33 -3.41 40.17 14.13
N LEU A 34 -3.02 41.17 13.34
CA LEU A 34 -1.67 41.76 13.55
C LEU A 34 -1.72 43.24 13.17
N GLY A 35 -1.48 44.05 14.18
CA GLY A 35 -1.60 45.49 14.15
C GLY A 35 -0.57 46.20 13.25
N VAL A 36 -0.98 47.38 12.86
CA VAL A 36 -0.26 48.40 12.13
C VAL A 36 1.07 48.76 12.83
N GLY A 37 2.16 48.58 12.11
CA GLY A 37 3.47 49.14 12.44
C GLY A 37 4.15 49.56 11.14
N ALA A 38 3.99 50.85 10.78
CA ALA A 38 4.68 51.44 9.66
C ALA A 38 6.18 51.62 9.99
N PHE A 39 7.06 51.02 9.19
CA PHE A 39 8.45 51.45 9.06
C PHE A 39 8.79 51.51 7.56
N ALA A 40 8.95 52.75 7.12
CA ALA A 40 9.58 53.05 5.84
C ALA A 40 11.10 52.86 6.00
N ALA A 41 11.68 52.00 5.20
CA ALA A 41 13.14 52.00 4.97
C ALA A 41 13.41 51.64 3.52
N THR A 42 14.08 52.56 2.90
CA THR A 42 14.59 52.69 1.57
C THR A 42 15.36 51.48 1.05
N GLY A 43 15.20 51.27 -0.24
CA GLY A 43 15.71 50.19 -1.06
C GLY A 43 17.19 49.84 -0.96
N ILE A 44 17.44 48.58 -1.23
CA ILE A 44 18.45 48.06 -2.18
C ILE A 44 17.98 46.68 -2.53
N GLY A 45 17.55 46.51 -3.77
CA GLY A 45 17.10 45.22 -4.29
C GLY A 45 18.26 44.25 -4.45
N SER A 46 18.44 43.37 -3.51
CA SER A 46 19.14 42.11 -3.75
C SER A 46 18.08 41.06 -4.00
N LYS A 47 17.85 40.72 -5.26
CA LYS A 47 17.20 39.44 -5.60
C LYS A 47 18.13 38.32 -5.14
N ALA A 48 18.13 38.02 -3.85
CA ALA A 48 18.58 36.74 -3.37
C ALA A 48 17.60 35.73 -3.97
N ALA A 49 17.94 35.12 -5.08
CA ALA A 49 17.35 33.89 -5.50
C ALA A 49 17.59 32.91 -4.33
N ALA A 50 16.59 32.74 -3.49
CA ALA A 50 16.56 31.60 -2.59
C ALA A 50 16.58 30.38 -3.49
N GLN A 51 17.76 29.87 -3.81
CA GLN A 51 17.94 28.48 -4.19
C GLN A 51 17.45 27.68 -2.97
N GLY A 52 16.16 27.37 -2.98
CA GLY A 52 15.57 26.54 -1.96
C GLY A 52 16.39 25.26 -1.92
N ALA A 53 17.11 25.05 -0.83
CA ALA A 53 17.73 23.77 -0.57
C ALA A 53 16.64 22.72 -0.78
N GLN A 54 16.84 21.86 -1.77
CA GLN A 54 15.86 20.84 -2.11
C GLN A 54 15.66 20.01 -0.85
N ALA A 55 14.46 20.09 -0.26
CA ALA A 55 14.17 19.40 0.98
C ALA A 55 14.47 17.92 0.77
N LYS A 56 15.24 17.33 1.70
CA LYS A 56 15.54 15.88 1.62
C LYS A 56 14.24 15.11 1.54
N PRO A 57 14.15 14.08 0.70
CA PRO A 57 13.00 13.19 0.65
C PRO A 57 12.68 12.67 2.08
N HIS A 58 11.40 12.75 2.50
CA HIS A 58 10.99 12.35 3.84
C HIS A 58 9.64 11.60 3.86
N ARG A 59 9.03 11.41 2.67
CA ARG A 59 7.77 10.68 2.54
C ARG A 59 8.04 9.19 2.55
N ILE A 60 7.12 8.43 3.14
CA ILE A 60 7.07 6.98 3.04
C ILE A 60 5.85 6.61 2.20
N ASP A 61 6.07 5.90 1.11
CA ASP A 61 5.00 5.33 0.29
C ASP A 61 4.69 3.93 0.80
N VAL A 62 3.51 3.75 1.39
CA VAL A 62 3.08 2.46 1.95
C VAL A 62 2.31 1.60 0.94
N HIS A 63 2.08 2.09 -0.28
CA HIS A 63 1.35 1.40 -1.33
C HIS A 63 2.18 1.35 -2.62
N HIS A 64 3.31 0.65 -2.58
CA HIS A 64 4.23 0.56 -3.70
C HIS A 64 4.32 -0.85 -4.26
N HIS A 65 3.95 -1.00 -5.53
CA HIS A 65 3.96 -2.29 -6.19
C HIS A 65 5.25 -2.54 -6.95
N ILE A 66 5.73 -3.77 -6.80
CA ILE A 66 6.89 -4.29 -7.51
C ILE A 66 6.49 -5.57 -8.26
N SER A 67 7.27 -5.93 -9.27
CA SER A 67 7.08 -7.17 -10.03
C SER A 67 8.32 -8.06 -9.92
N PRO A 68 8.50 -8.79 -8.80
CA PRO A 68 9.60 -9.74 -8.66
C PRO A 68 9.58 -10.75 -9.82
N PRO A 69 10.72 -11.09 -10.42
CA PRO A 69 10.76 -11.97 -11.58
C PRO A 69 10.03 -13.30 -11.39
N PRO A 70 10.17 -14.03 -10.26
CA PRO A 70 9.46 -15.30 -10.06
C PRO A 70 7.94 -15.15 -10.10
N TRP A 71 7.43 -14.06 -9.50
CA TRP A 71 6.01 -13.76 -9.52
C TRP A 71 5.54 -13.32 -10.91
N LEU A 72 6.28 -12.43 -11.57
CA LEU A 72 5.94 -11.93 -12.90
C LEU A 72 5.88 -13.06 -13.94
N ASP A 73 6.82 -14.00 -13.89
CA ASP A 73 6.84 -15.15 -14.79
C ASP A 73 5.62 -16.05 -14.57
N ALA A 74 5.20 -16.27 -13.33
CA ALA A 74 4.02 -17.04 -13.00
C ALA A 74 2.72 -16.33 -13.47
N VAL A 75 2.63 -15.02 -13.27
CA VAL A 75 1.49 -14.19 -13.73
C VAL A 75 1.40 -14.19 -15.24
N LYS A 76 2.53 -14.07 -15.97
CA LYS A 76 2.58 -14.17 -17.44
C LYS A 76 2.14 -15.56 -17.92
N LYS A 77 2.63 -16.62 -17.30
CA LYS A 77 2.23 -18.00 -17.61
C LYS A 77 0.73 -18.22 -17.43
N ALA A 78 0.15 -17.58 -16.43
CA ALA A 78 -1.29 -17.59 -16.17
C ALA A 78 -2.09 -16.61 -17.05
N LYS A 79 -1.43 -15.81 -17.89
CA LYS A 79 -2.04 -14.76 -18.74
C LYS A 79 -2.82 -13.70 -17.92
N LEU A 80 -2.27 -13.34 -16.77
CA LEU A 80 -2.83 -12.36 -15.85
C LEU A 80 -2.01 -11.06 -15.79
N ASP A 81 -0.95 -10.96 -16.61
CA ASP A 81 -0.10 -9.79 -16.69
C ASP A 81 -0.77 -8.64 -17.45
N ASN A 82 -0.25 -7.45 -17.20
CA ASN A 82 -0.63 -6.23 -17.91
C ASN A 82 0.62 -5.35 -18.09
N PRO A 83 0.57 -4.32 -18.99
CA PRO A 83 1.74 -3.51 -19.28
C PRO A 83 2.43 -2.86 -18.07
N PRO A 84 1.73 -2.31 -17.07
CA PRO A 84 2.38 -1.78 -15.87
C PRO A 84 3.21 -2.82 -15.12
N LEU A 85 2.72 -4.05 -14.99
CA LEU A 85 3.43 -5.14 -14.30
C LEU A 85 4.62 -5.63 -15.13
N ALA A 86 4.39 -5.84 -16.44
CA ALA A 86 5.40 -6.38 -17.36
C ALA A 86 6.59 -5.43 -17.57
N ASN A 87 6.36 -4.12 -17.46
CA ASN A 87 7.34 -3.07 -17.69
C ASN A 87 7.93 -2.47 -16.40
N TRP A 88 7.67 -3.09 -15.26
CA TRP A 88 8.26 -2.64 -13.99
C TRP A 88 9.77 -2.89 -13.96
N SER A 89 10.50 -1.99 -13.32
CA SER A 89 11.90 -2.18 -12.94
C SER A 89 12.20 -1.42 -11.65
N ALA A 90 13.23 -1.87 -10.91
CA ALA A 90 13.70 -1.18 -9.72
C ALA A 90 14.11 0.28 -10.01
N GLN A 91 14.79 0.50 -11.14
CA GLN A 91 15.22 1.85 -11.55
C GLN A 91 14.02 2.75 -11.78
N LYS A 92 12.95 2.26 -12.44
CA LYS A 92 11.74 3.06 -12.65
C LYS A 92 11.08 3.46 -11.33
N SER A 93 11.01 2.54 -10.35
CA SER A 93 10.53 2.85 -9.00
C SER A 93 11.37 3.95 -8.35
N LEU A 94 12.70 3.84 -8.41
CA LEU A 94 13.60 4.85 -7.84
C LEU A 94 13.43 6.22 -8.49
N ASP A 95 13.35 6.27 -9.82
CA ASP A 95 13.15 7.52 -10.56
C ASP A 95 11.80 8.19 -10.19
N ASP A 96 10.74 7.40 -10.05
CA ASP A 96 9.42 7.91 -9.68
C ASP A 96 9.39 8.35 -8.20
N MET A 97 10.05 7.62 -7.31
CA MET A 97 10.23 8.01 -5.91
C MET A 97 10.99 9.35 -5.78
N ASP A 98 12.08 9.50 -6.53
CA ASP A 98 12.89 10.72 -6.51
C ASP A 98 12.08 11.94 -7.00
N LYS A 99 11.35 11.79 -8.10
CA LYS A 99 10.45 12.84 -8.62
C LYS A 99 9.35 13.22 -7.62
N ALA A 100 8.83 12.24 -6.86
CA ALA A 100 7.77 12.44 -5.89
C ALA A 100 8.26 12.85 -4.48
N GLY A 101 9.59 12.92 -4.25
CA GLY A 101 10.17 13.19 -2.94
C GLY A 101 9.89 12.09 -1.92
N ILE A 102 9.83 10.82 -2.38
CA ILE A 102 9.63 9.65 -1.54
C ILE A 102 11.00 9.13 -1.09
N ALA A 103 11.20 9.06 0.23
CA ALA A 103 12.42 8.52 0.81
C ALA A 103 12.42 6.99 0.74
N THR A 104 11.35 6.38 1.19
CA THR A 104 11.21 4.92 1.30
C THR A 104 9.86 4.47 0.75
N ALA A 105 9.84 3.39 -0.01
CA ALA A 105 8.64 2.72 -0.48
C ALA A 105 8.52 1.32 0.15
N MET A 106 7.33 1.01 0.70
CA MET A 106 7.01 -0.32 1.23
C MET A 106 6.58 -1.21 0.08
N ALA A 107 7.48 -2.08 -0.35
CA ALA A 107 7.32 -2.88 -1.56
C ALA A 107 6.53 -4.17 -1.33
N SER A 108 5.59 -4.45 -2.22
CA SER A 108 4.87 -5.72 -2.29
C SER A 108 4.37 -6.00 -3.71
N PRO A 109 4.23 -7.27 -4.14
CA PRO A 109 3.51 -7.59 -5.36
C PRO A 109 2.04 -7.17 -5.24
N THR A 110 1.47 -6.71 -6.36
CA THR A 110 0.05 -6.36 -6.44
C THR A 110 -0.87 -7.57 -6.61
N THR A 111 -2.17 -7.32 -6.80
CA THR A 111 -3.13 -8.34 -7.23
C THR A 111 -2.68 -9.02 -8.54
N PRO A 112 -2.78 -10.34 -8.66
CA PRO A 112 -3.47 -11.26 -7.71
C PRO A 112 -2.58 -11.86 -6.62
N GLN A 113 -1.36 -11.36 -6.38
CA GLN A 113 -0.34 -12.06 -5.60
C GLN A 113 -0.19 -13.50 -6.08
N VAL A 114 -0.36 -14.51 -5.21
CA VAL A 114 -0.38 -15.93 -5.61
C VAL A 114 -1.76 -16.59 -5.49
N ASN A 115 -2.83 -15.81 -5.33
CA ASN A 115 -4.19 -16.32 -5.17
C ASN A 115 -4.68 -17.17 -6.38
N PHE A 116 -4.15 -16.93 -7.58
CA PHE A 116 -4.43 -17.74 -8.76
C PHE A 116 -3.85 -19.16 -8.68
N LEU A 117 -3.01 -19.44 -7.69
CA LEU A 117 -2.43 -20.75 -7.37
C LEU A 117 -3.13 -21.41 -6.17
N ALA A 118 -4.40 -21.09 -5.93
CA ALA A 118 -5.18 -21.64 -4.81
C ALA A 118 -5.27 -23.18 -4.79
N ASN A 119 -5.02 -23.84 -5.93
CA ASN A 119 -4.99 -25.30 -6.04
C ASN A 119 -3.57 -25.89 -6.14
N ASP A 120 -2.53 -25.06 -6.01
CA ASP A 120 -1.12 -25.48 -6.11
C ASP A 120 -0.30 -24.81 -5.00
N LYS A 121 -0.39 -25.38 -3.79
CA LYS A 121 0.23 -24.84 -2.59
C LYS A 121 1.77 -24.77 -2.69
N ASP A 122 2.39 -25.75 -3.33
CA ASP A 122 3.84 -25.85 -3.38
C ASP A 122 4.42 -24.76 -4.31
N THR A 123 3.78 -24.55 -5.46
CA THR A 123 4.14 -23.45 -6.36
C THR A 123 3.83 -22.09 -5.73
N ALA A 124 2.69 -21.94 -5.04
CA ALA A 124 2.35 -20.70 -4.34
C ALA A 124 3.38 -20.35 -3.26
N ALA A 125 3.75 -21.33 -2.44
CA ALA A 125 4.75 -21.16 -1.38
C ALA A 125 6.13 -20.79 -1.94
N ARG A 126 6.58 -21.48 -3.00
CA ARG A 126 7.86 -21.21 -3.66
C ARG A 126 7.89 -19.79 -4.24
N ILE A 127 6.85 -19.39 -4.99
CA ILE A 127 6.81 -18.06 -5.62
C ILE A 127 6.74 -16.96 -4.55
N ALA A 128 5.96 -17.14 -3.48
CA ALA A 128 5.94 -16.19 -2.38
C ALA A 128 7.33 -16.03 -1.76
N ARG A 129 8.02 -17.12 -1.44
CA ARG A 129 9.36 -17.14 -0.89
C ARG A 129 10.36 -16.42 -1.79
N GLU A 130 10.47 -16.84 -3.04
CA GLU A 130 11.43 -16.28 -4.00
C GLU A 130 11.17 -14.77 -4.25
N SER A 131 9.91 -14.35 -4.23
CA SER A 131 9.53 -12.94 -4.38
C SER A 131 9.92 -12.10 -3.16
N ASN A 132 9.74 -12.63 -1.95
CA ASN A 132 10.15 -11.97 -0.72
C ASN A 132 11.68 -11.86 -0.62
N GLU A 133 12.40 -12.91 -1.01
CA GLU A 133 13.87 -12.90 -1.10
C GLU A 133 14.38 -11.89 -2.12
N TYR A 134 13.75 -11.81 -3.30
CA TYR A 134 14.05 -10.78 -4.29
C TYR A 134 13.87 -9.37 -3.70
N THR A 135 12.77 -9.14 -2.98
CA THR A 135 12.51 -7.83 -2.35
C THR A 135 13.57 -7.53 -1.28
N LYS A 136 13.96 -8.54 -0.49
CA LYS A 136 15.06 -8.38 0.48
C LYS A 136 16.37 -8.03 -0.20
N LYS A 137 16.68 -8.65 -1.34
CA LYS A 137 17.85 -8.26 -2.15
C LYS A 137 17.74 -6.81 -2.62
N LEU A 138 16.57 -6.39 -3.12
CA LEU A 138 16.31 -5.02 -3.54
C LEU A 138 16.56 -4.00 -2.42
N MET A 139 16.15 -4.33 -1.17
CA MET A 139 16.45 -3.52 0.01
C MET A 139 17.95 -3.41 0.28
N SER A 140 18.69 -4.48 0.07
CA SER A 140 20.14 -4.51 0.27
C SER A 140 20.90 -3.75 -0.82
N ASP A 141 20.43 -3.84 -2.06
CA ASP A 141 21.01 -3.13 -3.21
C ASP A 141 20.74 -1.60 -3.13
N HIS A 142 19.64 -1.20 -2.46
CA HIS A 142 19.21 0.21 -2.33
C HIS A 142 18.87 0.56 -0.87
N PRO A 143 19.88 0.68 0.02
CA PRO A 143 19.66 0.87 1.45
C PRO A 143 18.76 2.07 1.76
N GLY A 144 17.71 1.83 2.56
CA GLY A 144 16.75 2.85 2.98
C GLY A 144 15.70 3.26 1.94
N ARG A 145 15.79 2.75 0.70
CA ARG A 145 14.84 3.10 -0.36
C ARG A 145 13.61 2.17 -0.40
N PHE A 146 13.77 0.92 0.01
CA PHE A 146 12.68 -0.05 0.02
C PHE A 146 12.53 -0.69 1.39
N GLY A 147 11.28 -0.93 1.79
CA GLY A 147 10.89 -1.84 2.86
C GLY A 147 10.15 -3.04 2.28
N LEU A 148 9.92 -4.07 3.08
CA LEU A 148 9.27 -5.31 2.65
C LEU A 148 7.94 -5.51 3.38
N PHE A 149 6.84 -5.45 2.65
CA PHE A 149 5.60 -6.11 3.02
C PHE A 149 5.55 -7.49 2.36
N ALA A 150 5.87 -8.52 3.13
CA ALA A 150 6.01 -9.86 2.62
C ALA A 150 4.70 -10.40 2.05
N MET A 151 4.76 -11.04 0.87
CA MET A 151 3.66 -11.77 0.27
C MET A 151 3.52 -13.13 0.94
N LEU A 152 2.30 -13.49 1.35
CA LEU A 152 1.99 -14.79 1.92
C LEU A 152 1.34 -15.70 0.87
N PRO A 153 1.62 -17.02 0.88
CA PRO A 153 1.00 -17.97 -0.04
C PRO A 153 -0.46 -18.29 0.32
N LEU A 154 -1.25 -17.27 0.70
CA LEU A 154 -2.68 -17.45 0.94
C LEU A 154 -3.42 -17.85 -0.36
N PRO A 155 -4.42 -18.73 -0.25
CA PRO A 155 -5.14 -19.15 0.95
C PRO A 155 -4.56 -20.37 1.70
N HIS A 156 -3.33 -20.80 1.42
CA HIS A 156 -2.68 -21.96 2.04
C HIS A 156 -2.15 -21.60 3.44
N ILE A 157 -2.90 -21.97 4.48
CA ILE A 157 -2.65 -21.49 5.85
C ILE A 157 -1.30 -21.97 6.39
N ASP A 158 -1.03 -23.26 6.31
CA ASP A 158 0.21 -23.85 6.87
C ASP A 158 1.46 -23.27 6.19
N GLU A 159 1.41 -23.11 4.86
CA GLU A 159 2.51 -22.52 4.10
C GLU A 159 2.66 -21.03 4.43
N SER A 160 1.54 -20.34 4.67
CA SER A 160 1.57 -18.93 5.07
C SER A 160 2.16 -18.74 6.47
N LEU A 161 1.90 -19.63 7.42
CA LEU A 161 2.53 -19.59 8.75
C LEU A 161 4.04 -19.80 8.67
N LYS A 162 4.50 -20.73 7.82
CA LYS A 162 5.93 -20.95 7.55
C LYS A 162 6.57 -19.70 6.91
N GLU A 163 5.86 -19.08 5.98
CA GLU A 163 6.35 -17.87 5.30
C GLU A 163 6.39 -16.67 6.22
N ILE A 164 5.42 -16.50 7.13
CA ILE A 164 5.44 -15.47 8.18
C ILE A 164 6.71 -15.65 9.04
N ALA A 165 6.96 -16.86 9.53
CA ALA A 165 8.14 -17.12 10.35
C ALA A 165 9.43 -16.75 9.59
N TYR A 166 9.59 -17.22 8.37
CA TYR A 166 10.77 -16.92 7.56
C TYR A 166 10.94 -15.44 7.25
N SER A 167 9.85 -14.78 6.84
CA SER A 167 9.89 -13.37 6.48
C SER A 167 10.30 -12.48 7.65
N PHE A 168 9.79 -12.72 8.86
CA PHE A 168 10.15 -11.93 10.04
C PHE A 168 11.48 -12.37 10.64
N ASP A 169 11.73 -13.67 10.75
CA ASP A 169 12.89 -14.19 11.50
C ASP A 169 14.17 -14.17 10.64
N THR A 170 14.07 -14.35 9.33
CA THR A 170 15.23 -14.39 8.41
C THR A 170 15.35 -13.13 7.58
N LEU A 171 14.29 -12.76 6.84
CA LEU A 171 14.34 -11.61 5.94
C LEU A 171 14.23 -10.27 6.67
N LYS A 172 13.75 -10.27 7.92
CA LYS A 172 13.49 -9.05 8.71
C LYS A 172 12.50 -8.14 7.98
N ALA A 173 11.39 -8.72 7.53
CA ALA A 173 10.31 -7.99 6.88
C ALA A 173 9.70 -6.95 7.83
N ASP A 174 9.30 -5.82 7.27
CA ASP A 174 8.65 -4.72 8.01
C ASP A 174 7.18 -5.00 8.32
N GLY A 175 6.59 -5.94 7.58
CA GLY A 175 5.21 -6.38 7.74
C GLY A 175 4.81 -7.40 6.68
N VAL A 176 3.51 -7.61 6.54
CA VAL A 176 2.94 -8.47 5.49
C VAL A 176 1.94 -7.70 4.63
N GLY A 177 1.90 -8.03 3.34
CA GLY A 177 0.91 -7.53 2.38
C GLY A 177 -0.13 -8.61 2.08
N MET A 178 -1.39 -8.37 2.44
CA MET A 178 -2.50 -9.32 2.24
C MET A 178 -3.56 -8.72 1.33
N MET A 179 -4.24 -9.55 0.53
CA MET A 179 -5.45 -9.13 -0.18
C MET A 179 -6.64 -9.07 0.77
N THR A 180 -7.63 -8.21 0.51
CA THR A 180 -8.86 -8.16 1.33
C THR A 180 -9.71 -9.40 1.22
N SER A 181 -9.55 -10.19 0.14
CA SER A 181 -10.24 -11.47 -0.06
C SER A 181 -9.40 -12.47 -0.83
N TYR A 182 -9.68 -13.74 -0.61
CA TYR A 182 -9.10 -14.89 -1.31
C TYR A 182 -10.25 -15.80 -1.76
N GLY A 183 -10.51 -15.80 -3.08
CA GLY A 183 -11.71 -16.40 -3.63
C GLY A 183 -12.98 -15.65 -3.18
N ASP A 184 -13.88 -16.37 -2.53
CA ASP A 184 -15.14 -15.86 -1.94
C ASP A 184 -15.04 -15.52 -0.46
N LYS A 185 -13.84 -15.62 0.12
CA LYS A 185 -13.62 -15.48 1.56
C LYS A 185 -12.86 -14.20 1.89
N TRP A 186 -13.46 -13.40 2.76
CA TRP A 186 -12.84 -12.20 3.32
C TRP A 186 -11.89 -12.56 4.45
N LEU A 187 -10.96 -11.69 4.78
CA LEU A 187 -9.96 -11.88 5.84
C LEU A 187 -10.53 -12.19 7.24
N GLY A 188 -11.80 -11.87 7.50
CA GLY A 188 -12.50 -12.23 8.73
C GLY A 188 -13.06 -13.66 8.79
N TYR A 189 -12.90 -14.47 7.73
CA TYR A 189 -13.35 -15.87 7.77
C TYR A 189 -12.53 -16.70 8.77
N PRO A 190 -13.16 -17.65 9.49
CA PRO A 190 -12.49 -18.44 10.53
C PRO A 190 -11.22 -19.16 10.06
N GLN A 191 -11.16 -19.56 8.79
CA GLN A 191 -9.98 -20.23 8.25
C GLN A 191 -8.68 -19.39 8.34
N PHE A 192 -8.79 -18.05 8.39
CA PHE A 192 -7.63 -17.14 8.50
C PHE A 192 -7.25 -16.84 9.96
N ALA A 193 -8.01 -17.35 10.94
CA ALA A 193 -7.72 -17.10 12.36
C ALA A 193 -6.26 -17.44 12.75
N PRO A 194 -5.67 -18.59 12.34
CA PRO A 194 -4.28 -18.90 12.70
C PRO A 194 -3.28 -17.86 12.16
N ILE A 195 -3.54 -17.26 11.00
CA ILE A 195 -2.71 -16.19 10.43
C ILE A 195 -2.78 -14.95 11.30
N TRP A 196 -3.99 -14.55 11.70
CA TRP A 196 -4.19 -13.38 12.57
C TRP A 196 -3.59 -13.59 13.96
N GLU A 197 -3.69 -14.78 14.53
CA GLU A 197 -3.09 -15.13 15.83
C GLU A 197 -1.57 -14.99 15.78
N GLU A 198 -0.92 -15.52 14.75
CA GLU A 198 0.54 -15.43 14.60
C GLU A 198 1.00 -14.01 14.31
N LEU A 199 0.31 -13.25 13.43
CA LEU A 199 0.62 -11.87 13.17
C LEU A 199 0.44 -10.98 14.42
N ASN A 200 -0.63 -11.23 15.20
CA ASN A 200 -0.87 -10.53 16.47
C ASN A 200 0.20 -10.86 17.52
N ARG A 201 0.58 -12.14 17.65
CA ARG A 201 1.66 -12.57 18.54
C ARG A 201 2.98 -11.85 18.23
N ARG A 202 3.26 -11.63 16.94
CA ARG A 202 4.45 -10.90 16.46
C ARG A 202 4.30 -9.39 16.54
N LYS A 203 3.11 -8.85 16.83
CA LYS A 203 2.76 -7.42 16.72
C LYS A 203 3.09 -6.88 15.33
N ALA A 204 2.81 -7.67 14.31
CA ALA A 204 3.17 -7.39 12.94
C ALA A 204 2.33 -6.27 12.34
N THR A 205 2.95 -5.44 11.51
CA THR A 205 2.22 -4.54 10.62
C THR A 205 1.58 -5.34 9.50
N VAL A 206 0.28 -5.11 9.25
CA VAL A 206 -0.46 -5.74 8.15
C VAL A 206 -0.97 -4.64 7.22
N TYR A 207 -0.54 -4.70 5.98
CA TYR A 207 -1.07 -3.89 4.89
C TYR A 207 -2.12 -4.70 4.12
N THR A 208 -3.32 -4.16 3.94
CA THR A 208 -4.39 -4.82 3.17
C THR A 208 -4.61 -4.13 1.84
N HIS A 209 -4.49 -4.90 0.75
CA HIS A 209 -4.74 -4.42 -0.61
C HIS A 209 -6.16 -4.78 -1.06
N PRO A 210 -6.94 -3.82 -1.59
CA PRO A 210 -8.30 -4.09 -2.04
C PRO A 210 -8.32 -5.11 -3.18
N THR A 211 -9.25 -6.05 -3.08
CA THR A 211 -9.60 -6.99 -4.16
C THR A 211 -11.08 -7.32 -4.05
N ALA A 212 -11.72 -7.61 -5.19
CA ALA A 212 -13.11 -8.05 -5.19
C ALA A 212 -13.20 -9.53 -4.82
N ALA A 213 -14.04 -9.86 -3.85
CA ALA A 213 -14.41 -11.24 -3.62
C ALA A 213 -15.29 -11.74 -4.77
N ASN A 214 -15.18 -13.04 -5.11
CA ASN A 214 -15.93 -13.62 -6.24
C ASN A 214 -17.46 -13.43 -6.08
N CYS A 215 -17.96 -13.41 -4.86
CA CYS A 215 -19.37 -13.13 -4.57
C CYS A 215 -19.84 -11.71 -4.93
N CYS A 216 -18.91 -10.76 -5.14
CA CYS A 216 -19.21 -9.35 -5.38
C CYS A 216 -18.97 -8.91 -6.83
N VAL A 217 -18.54 -9.80 -7.72
CA VAL A 217 -18.23 -9.51 -9.14
C VAL A 217 -19.48 -9.08 -9.93
N ALA A 218 -20.69 -9.38 -9.43
CA ALA A 218 -21.95 -9.04 -10.09
C ALA A 218 -22.44 -7.60 -9.84
N LEU A 219 -21.78 -6.83 -8.99
CA LEU A 219 -22.08 -5.41 -8.77
C LEU A 219 -21.32 -4.56 -9.80
N GLN A 220 -21.76 -4.63 -11.06
CA GLN A 220 -21.44 -3.58 -12.03
C GLN A 220 -22.29 -2.36 -11.66
N LEU A 221 -21.63 -1.36 -11.11
CA LEU A 221 -22.21 -0.03 -10.90
C LEU A 221 -22.23 0.74 -12.21
#